data_2191c316a2c019ecfcea53c17ea07b1d
#
_entry.id   2191c316a2c019ecfcea53c17ea07b1d
#
_cell.length_a   1.000
_cell.length_b   1.000
_cell.length_c   1.000
_cell.angle_alpha   90.00
_cell.angle_beta   90.00
_cell.angle_gamma   90.00
#
_symmetry.space_group_name_H-M   'P 1'
#
loop_
_entity.id
_entity.type
_entity.pdbx_description
1 polymer ?
#
loop_
_entity_poly.entity_id
_entity_poly.type
_entity_poly.pdbx_seq_one_letter_code
_entity_poly.pdbx_strand_id
1 'polypeptide(L)'
;HHLETGLKYQGPKKIATLFANAMTDRSSPVLDIGCGTGLVADHLVGESFANVVGLDFSPEMLAEADQKDIYRFLIEADLEEKLLIEDATYAGAISCGTFTRGHVGPSAFREIFRVLEQGAPFACTIHSQLWTSAGFDQALAILENERVMSIETISDESYFEGESADGKFCIFRKI
;
A
#
# COMPACT_ATOMS: atom_id res chain seq x y z
N HIS A 1 0.80 -16.80 -1.52
CA HIS A 1 1.93 -17.76 -1.50
C HIS A 1 2.13 -18.44 -2.84
N HIS A 2 1.07 -19.02 -3.41
CA HIS A 2 1.16 -19.71 -4.71
C HIS A 2 1.59 -18.75 -5.83
N LEU A 3 1.02 -17.54 -5.88
CA LEU A 3 1.40 -16.55 -6.89
C LEU A 3 2.87 -16.15 -6.76
N GLU A 4 3.32 -15.91 -5.54
CA GLU A 4 4.69 -15.46 -5.29
C GLU A 4 5.72 -16.53 -5.61
N THR A 5 5.45 -17.78 -5.24
CA THR A 5 6.39 -18.88 -5.47
C THR A 5 6.25 -19.52 -6.85
N GLY A 6 5.03 -19.69 -7.33
CA GLY A 6 4.78 -20.39 -8.60
C GLY A 6 5.02 -19.53 -9.82
N LEU A 7 4.71 -18.23 -9.75
CA LEU A 7 4.78 -17.31 -10.88
C LEU A 7 5.84 -16.22 -10.70
N LYS A 8 6.70 -16.35 -9.69
CA LYS A 8 7.73 -15.35 -9.36
C LYS A 8 7.15 -13.94 -9.25
N TYR A 9 6.08 -13.82 -8.50
CA TYR A 9 5.42 -12.56 -8.22
C TYR A 9 6.29 -11.72 -7.29
N GLN A 10 6.85 -10.62 -7.81
CA GLN A 10 7.81 -9.80 -7.09
C GLN A 10 7.27 -8.45 -6.62
N GLY A 11 6.04 -8.12 -6.97
CA GLY A 11 5.43 -6.85 -6.58
C GLY A 11 5.52 -6.57 -5.08
N PRO A 12 5.07 -7.51 -4.22
CA PRO A 12 5.13 -7.31 -2.77
C PRO A 12 6.54 -7.05 -2.24
N LYS A 13 7.53 -7.79 -2.71
CA LYS A 13 8.93 -7.62 -2.30
C LYS A 13 9.48 -6.27 -2.74
N LYS A 14 9.25 -5.89 -4.00
CA LYS A 14 9.75 -4.63 -4.56
C LYS A 14 9.18 -3.43 -3.80
N ILE A 15 7.88 -3.39 -3.56
CA ILE A 15 7.25 -2.27 -2.88
C ILE A 15 7.65 -2.22 -1.39
N ALA A 16 7.82 -3.37 -0.75
CA ALA A 16 8.29 -3.43 0.62
C ALA A 16 9.73 -2.90 0.75
N THR A 17 10.59 -3.20 -0.22
CA THR A 17 11.96 -2.67 -0.25
C THR A 17 11.96 -1.14 -0.41
N LEU A 18 11.15 -0.62 -1.32
CA LEU A 18 11.02 0.83 -1.50
C LEU A 18 10.51 1.50 -0.22
N PHE A 19 9.50 0.91 0.42
CA PHE A 19 8.96 1.42 1.67
C PHE A 19 10.01 1.42 2.79
N ALA A 20 10.75 0.34 2.93
CA ALA A 20 11.79 0.20 3.95
C ALA A 20 12.87 1.27 3.80
N ASN A 21 13.21 1.64 2.56
CA ASN A 21 14.16 2.71 2.30
C ASN A 21 13.58 4.09 2.61
N ALA A 22 12.27 4.26 2.57
CA ALA A 22 11.61 5.53 2.84
C ALA A 22 11.25 5.72 4.32
N MET A 23 11.19 4.65 5.11
CA MET A 23 10.83 4.69 6.52
C MET A 23 11.89 3.98 7.36
N THR A 24 12.73 4.75 8.05
CA THR A 24 13.81 4.19 8.87
C THR A 24 13.33 3.67 10.23
N ASP A 25 12.27 4.26 10.78
CA ASP A 25 11.67 3.80 12.04
C ASP A 25 11.00 2.44 11.83
N ARG A 26 11.42 1.44 12.61
CA ARG A 26 10.90 0.07 12.52
C ARG A 26 9.88 -0.28 13.59
N SER A 27 9.64 0.60 14.56
CA SER A 27 8.78 0.32 15.71
C SER A 27 7.41 0.99 15.65
N SER A 28 7.28 2.07 14.90
CA SER A 28 6.02 2.81 14.77
C SER A 28 5.02 2.09 13.86
N PRO A 29 3.70 2.33 14.03
CA PRO A 29 2.70 1.55 13.32
C PRO A 29 2.67 1.83 11.83
N VAL A 30 2.57 0.77 11.05
CA VAL A 30 2.46 0.76 9.59
C VAL A 30 1.12 0.11 9.20
N LEU A 31 0.40 0.74 8.29
CA LEU A 31 -0.86 0.23 7.77
C LEU A 31 -0.64 -0.46 6.41
N ASP A 32 -0.93 -1.76 6.36
CA ASP A 32 -0.90 -2.56 5.13
C ASP A 32 -2.31 -2.54 4.52
N ILE A 33 -2.50 -1.70 3.52
CA ILE A 33 -3.80 -1.39 2.92
C ILE A 33 -4.12 -2.39 1.81
N GLY A 34 -5.31 -2.99 1.89
CA GLY A 34 -5.66 -4.08 0.98
C GLY A 34 -4.73 -5.26 1.20
N CYS A 35 -4.56 -5.65 2.46
CA CYS A 35 -3.50 -6.58 2.86
C CYS A 35 -3.67 -7.99 2.30
N GLY A 36 -4.88 -8.35 1.89
CA GLY A 36 -5.16 -9.68 1.37
C GLY A 36 -4.76 -10.76 2.37
N THR A 37 -4.00 -11.73 1.91
CA THR A 37 -3.51 -12.83 2.76
C THR A 37 -2.19 -12.50 3.48
N GLY A 38 -1.63 -11.30 3.26
CA GLY A 38 -0.44 -10.85 3.98
C GLY A 38 0.88 -11.02 3.25
N LEU A 39 0.90 -11.01 1.93
CA LEU A 39 2.15 -11.15 1.15
C LEU A 39 3.12 -10.00 1.41
N VAL A 40 2.62 -8.77 1.44
CA VAL A 40 3.46 -7.59 1.72
C VAL A 40 3.99 -7.65 3.14
N ALA A 41 3.14 -8.02 4.10
CA ALA A 41 3.54 -8.08 5.51
C ALA A 41 4.65 -9.10 5.77
N ASP A 42 4.69 -10.21 5.03
CA ASP A 42 5.80 -11.17 5.10
C ASP A 42 7.14 -10.46 4.82
N HIS A 43 7.17 -9.61 3.81
CA HIS A 43 8.38 -8.85 3.45
C HIS A 43 8.68 -7.72 4.44
N LEU A 44 7.65 -7.07 5.00
CA LEU A 44 7.84 -6.05 6.03
C LEU A 44 8.46 -6.63 7.30
N VAL A 45 8.02 -7.81 7.71
CA VAL A 45 8.62 -8.52 8.83
C VAL A 45 10.09 -8.84 8.54
N GLY A 46 10.39 -9.26 7.31
CA GLY A 46 11.76 -9.48 6.85
C GLY A 46 12.63 -8.22 6.88
N GLU A 47 12.02 -7.05 6.77
CA GLU A 47 12.69 -5.74 6.90
C GLU A 47 12.65 -5.20 8.33
N SER A 48 12.27 -6.03 9.30
CA SER A 48 12.26 -5.74 10.74
C SER A 48 11.18 -4.77 11.21
N PHE A 49 10.11 -4.57 10.45
CA PHE A 49 8.95 -3.82 10.93
C PHE A 49 8.21 -4.62 12.01
N ALA A 50 8.08 -4.03 13.20
CA ALA A 50 7.55 -4.72 14.37
C ALA A 50 6.05 -4.49 14.59
N ASN A 51 5.47 -3.50 13.94
CA ASN A 51 4.10 -3.05 14.24
C ASN A 51 3.33 -2.83 12.94
N VAL A 52 2.83 -3.91 12.36
CA VAL A 52 2.07 -3.88 11.11
C VAL A 52 0.60 -4.16 11.41
N VAL A 53 -0.28 -3.30 10.93
CA VAL A 53 -1.73 -3.44 11.02
C VAL A 53 -2.25 -3.67 9.60
N GLY A 54 -3.09 -4.69 9.40
CA GLY A 54 -3.67 -4.98 8.09
C GLY A 54 -5.09 -4.46 7.96
N LEU A 55 -5.44 -4.05 6.76
CA LEU A 55 -6.78 -3.58 6.42
C LEU A 55 -7.21 -4.21 5.11
N ASP A 56 -8.39 -4.81 5.07
CA ASP A 56 -8.96 -5.40 3.85
C ASP A 56 -10.47 -5.38 3.92
N PHE A 57 -11.11 -5.44 2.77
CA PHE A 57 -12.57 -5.51 2.65
C PHE A 57 -13.10 -6.94 2.84
N SER A 58 -12.28 -7.96 2.58
CA SER A 58 -12.68 -9.36 2.56
C SER A 58 -12.42 -10.05 3.91
N PRO A 59 -13.48 -10.48 4.62
CA PRO A 59 -13.32 -11.25 5.86
C PRO A 59 -12.53 -12.55 5.65
N GLU A 60 -12.68 -13.19 4.49
CA GLU A 60 -11.98 -14.44 4.17
C GLU A 60 -10.47 -14.20 4.03
N MET A 61 -10.08 -13.11 3.37
CA MET A 61 -8.67 -12.74 3.26
C MET A 61 -8.07 -12.40 4.62
N LEU A 62 -8.82 -11.66 5.44
CA LEU A 62 -8.37 -11.31 6.79
C LEU A 62 -8.20 -12.55 7.67
N ALA A 63 -9.06 -13.54 7.53
CA ALA A 63 -8.92 -14.79 8.27
C ALA A 63 -7.62 -15.53 7.90
N GLU A 64 -7.26 -15.55 6.63
CA GLU A 64 -6.00 -16.14 6.19
C GLU A 64 -4.79 -15.32 6.68
N ALA A 65 -4.88 -14.01 6.59
CA ALA A 65 -3.83 -13.12 7.09
C ALA A 65 -3.58 -13.30 8.59
N ASP A 66 -4.66 -13.47 9.35
CA ASP A 66 -4.59 -13.68 10.79
C ASP A 66 -3.82 -14.95 11.17
N GLN A 67 -3.91 -15.99 10.36
CA GLN A 67 -3.20 -17.25 10.59
C GLN A 67 -1.68 -17.11 10.53
N LYS A 68 -1.17 -16.07 9.89
CA LYS A 68 0.27 -15.82 9.83
C LYS A 68 0.85 -15.29 11.14
N ASP A 69 0.00 -14.77 12.02
CA ASP A 69 0.39 -14.24 13.33
C ASP A 69 1.50 -13.17 13.25
N ILE A 70 1.43 -12.32 12.23
CA ILE A 70 2.41 -11.25 12.00
C ILE A 70 1.81 -9.86 12.12
N TYR A 71 0.49 -9.73 12.06
CA TYR A 71 -0.19 -8.46 12.24
C TYR A 71 -0.49 -8.21 13.72
N ARG A 72 -0.33 -6.96 14.14
CA ARG A 72 -0.75 -6.55 15.48
C ARG A 72 -2.25 -6.69 15.64
N PHE A 73 -3.01 -6.25 14.66
CA PHE A 73 -4.44 -6.50 14.50
C PHE A 73 -4.85 -6.28 13.05
N LEU A 74 -6.07 -6.67 12.73
CA LEU A 74 -6.63 -6.59 11.38
C LEU A 74 -7.92 -5.79 11.42
N ILE A 75 -8.15 -4.98 10.38
CA ILE A 75 -9.31 -4.11 10.23
C ILE A 75 -10.08 -4.52 8.99
N GLU A 76 -11.36 -4.82 9.15
CA GLU A 76 -12.26 -4.97 8.00
C GLU A 76 -12.83 -3.60 7.65
N ALA A 77 -12.54 -3.11 6.44
CA ALA A 77 -12.99 -1.78 6.00
C ALA A 77 -13.07 -1.70 4.49
N ASP A 78 -13.94 -0.81 4.02
CA ASP A 78 -14.09 -0.46 2.62
C ASP A 78 -13.31 0.85 2.37
N LEU A 79 -12.32 0.79 1.48
CA LEU A 79 -11.51 1.96 1.14
C LEU A 79 -12.28 3.03 0.37
N GLU A 80 -13.45 2.72 -0.15
CA GLU A 80 -14.34 3.69 -0.79
C GLU A 80 -15.17 4.48 0.24
N GLU A 81 -15.11 4.10 1.51
CA GLU A 81 -15.83 4.71 2.61
C GLU A 81 -14.86 5.42 3.55
N LYS A 82 -15.42 6.23 4.47
CA LYS A 82 -14.62 6.82 5.53
C LYS A 82 -14.13 5.72 6.47
N LEU A 83 -12.83 5.71 6.74
CA LEU A 83 -12.24 4.74 7.66
C LEU A 83 -12.52 5.13 9.12
N LEU A 84 -12.83 4.12 9.94
CA LEU A 84 -13.01 4.30 11.39
C LEU A 84 -11.64 4.30 12.09
N ILE A 85 -10.78 5.16 11.61
CA ILE A 85 -9.42 5.37 12.12
C ILE A 85 -9.28 6.87 12.33
N GLU A 86 -8.67 7.27 13.43
CA GLU A 86 -8.45 8.67 13.72
C GLU A 86 -7.39 9.27 12.78
N ASP A 87 -7.41 10.60 12.67
CA ASP A 87 -6.40 11.34 11.90
C ASP A 87 -5.00 11.04 12.44
N ALA A 88 -4.01 11.03 11.56
CA ALA A 88 -2.59 10.95 11.94
C ALA A 88 -2.26 9.80 12.90
N THR A 89 -2.79 8.61 12.60
CA THR A 89 -2.59 7.42 13.45
C THR A 89 -1.38 6.61 13.05
N TYR A 90 -1.07 6.52 11.75
CA TYR A 90 -0.02 5.63 11.25
C TYR A 90 1.20 6.41 10.78
N ALA A 91 2.38 5.87 11.09
CA ALA A 91 3.66 6.45 10.70
C ALA A 91 4.05 6.12 9.25
N GLY A 92 3.35 5.20 8.63
CA GLY A 92 3.52 4.84 7.23
C GLY A 92 2.40 3.94 6.74
N ALA A 93 2.25 3.85 5.44
CA ALA A 93 1.29 2.94 4.81
C ALA A 93 1.88 2.33 3.55
N ILE A 94 1.43 1.13 3.24
CA ILE A 94 1.88 0.38 2.07
C ILE A 94 0.70 -0.33 1.44
N SER A 95 0.68 -0.46 0.12
CA SER A 95 -0.37 -1.19 -0.58
C SER A 95 0.18 -1.80 -1.87
N CYS A 96 -0.09 -3.08 -2.08
CA CYS A 96 0.28 -3.77 -3.31
C CYS A 96 -0.92 -4.54 -3.85
N GLY A 97 -1.26 -4.31 -5.11
CA GLY A 97 -2.34 -5.03 -5.77
C GLY A 97 -3.75 -4.52 -5.48
N THR A 98 -3.88 -3.42 -4.75
CA THR A 98 -5.19 -2.83 -4.41
C THR A 98 -5.72 -1.95 -5.54
N PHE A 99 -4.85 -1.15 -6.15
CA PHE A 99 -5.20 -0.21 -7.21
C PHE A 99 -4.97 -0.87 -8.57
N THR A 100 -5.68 -1.98 -8.77
CA THR A 100 -5.57 -2.82 -9.94
C THR A 100 -6.91 -3.07 -10.56
N ARG A 101 -7.45 -3.12 -11.46
CA ARG A 101 -8.73 -3.57 -12.04
C ARG A 101 -9.98 -2.88 -11.51
N GLY A 102 -9.88 -1.63 -11.06
CA GLY A 102 -11.08 -0.82 -10.83
C GLY A 102 -11.89 -1.13 -9.58
N HIS A 103 -11.37 -1.90 -8.63
CA HIS A 103 -12.05 -2.14 -7.35
C HIS A 103 -11.95 -0.94 -6.43
N VAL A 104 -10.77 -0.31 -6.39
CA VAL A 104 -10.52 0.87 -5.57
C VAL A 104 -9.90 1.94 -6.45
N GLY A 105 -10.54 3.09 -6.52
CA GLY A 105 -10.10 4.22 -7.32
C GLY A 105 -9.28 5.22 -6.53
N PRO A 106 -8.86 6.31 -7.22
CA PRO A 106 -8.00 7.34 -6.59
C PRO A 106 -8.70 8.14 -5.51
N SER A 107 -10.04 8.09 -5.40
CA SER A 107 -10.77 8.76 -4.32
C SER A 107 -10.38 8.27 -2.93
N ALA A 108 -9.85 7.05 -2.83
CA ALA A 108 -9.39 6.49 -1.56
C ALA A 108 -8.17 7.20 -0.98
N PHE A 109 -7.39 7.91 -1.79
CA PHE A 109 -6.13 8.51 -1.34
C PHE A 109 -6.32 9.57 -0.25
N ARG A 110 -7.37 10.39 -0.31
CA ARG A 110 -7.59 11.42 0.73
C ARG A 110 -7.75 10.78 2.11
N GLU A 111 -8.53 9.70 2.20
CA GLU A 111 -8.71 8.97 3.46
C GLU A 111 -7.41 8.33 3.93
N ILE A 112 -6.64 7.76 3.02
CA ILE A 112 -5.34 7.17 3.36
C ILE A 112 -4.42 8.23 3.95
N PHE A 113 -4.28 9.39 3.31
CA PHE A 113 -3.44 10.47 3.83
C PHE A 113 -3.98 11.06 5.13
N ARG A 114 -5.30 11.08 5.32
CA ARG A 114 -5.88 11.56 6.59
C ARG A 114 -5.39 10.75 7.78
N VAL A 115 -5.32 9.42 7.64
CA VAL A 115 -4.92 8.54 8.74
C VAL A 115 -3.40 8.46 8.93
N LEU A 116 -2.63 9.11 8.08
CA LEU A 116 -1.17 9.14 8.17
C LEU A 116 -0.69 10.37 8.93
N GLU A 117 0.36 10.18 9.71
CA GLU A 117 1.08 11.26 10.37
C GLU A 117 1.77 12.16 9.34
N GLN A 118 2.03 13.40 9.71
CA GLN A 118 2.82 14.31 8.90
C GLN A 118 4.20 13.71 8.64
N GLY A 119 4.66 13.75 7.39
CA GLY A 119 5.94 13.17 6.99
C GLY A 119 5.91 11.67 6.70
N ALA A 120 4.77 11.01 6.93
CA ALA A 120 4.65 9.56 6.72
C ALA A 120 4.78 9.19 5.25
N PRO A 121 5.56 8.16 4.90
CA PRO A 121 5.57 7.63 3.54
C PRO A 121 4.34 6.76 3.28
N PHE A 122 3.82 6.85 2.07
CA PHE A 122 2.85 5.91 1.53
C PHE A 122 3.43 5.29 0.27
N ALA A 123 3.73 3.99 0.32
CA ALA A 123 4.22 3.23 -0.81
C ALA A 123 3.06 2.45 -1.42
N CYS A 124 2.84 2.56 -2.72
CA CYS A 124 1.80 1.77 -3.37
C CYS A 124 2.13 1.43 -4.81
N THR A 125 1.48 0.39 -5.31
CA THR A 125 1.51 0.04 -6.71
C THR A 125 0.18 0.41 -7.35
N ILE A 126 0.24 0.98 -8.56
CA ILE A 126 -0.94 1.29 -9.38
C ILE A 126 -0.71 0.64 -10.74
N HIS A 127 -1.67 -0.16 -11.21
CA HIS A 127 -1.53 -0.81 -12.50
C HIS A 127 -1.42 0.24 -13.60
N SER A 128 -0.44 0.09 -14.50
CA SER A 128 -0.16 1.09 -15.54
C SER A 128 -1.36 1.37 -16.45
N GLN A 129 -2.20 0.36 -16.70
CA GLN A 129 -3.42 0.54 -17.49
C GLN A 129 -4.43 1.48 -16.84
N LEU A 130 -4.40 1.63 -15.52
CA LEU A 130 -5.33 2.48 -14.78
C LEU A 130 -4.78 3.90 -14.54
N TRP A 131 -3.49 4.09 -14.76
CA TRP A 131 -2.80 5.34 -14.42
C TRP A 131 -3.54 6.57 -14.97
N THR A 132 -3.84 6.59 -16.27
CA THR A 132 -4.57 7.67 -16.91
C THR A 132 -6.06 7.34 -17.00
N SER A 133 -6.42 6.11 -17.37
CA SER A 133 -7.80 5.73 -17.63
C SER A 133 -8.73 5.84 -16.42
N ALA A 134 -8.21 5.55 -15.23
CA ALA A 134 -8.97 5.64 -13.97
C ALA A 134 -8.72 6.96 -13.24
N GLY A 135 -7.92 7.87 -13.79
CA GLY A 135 -7.70 9.20 -13.24
C GLY A 135 -6.72 9.27 -12.08
N PHE A 136 -5.86 8.26 -11.90
CA PHE A 136 -4.85 8.31 -10.83
C PHE A 136 -3.86 9.45 -11.01
N ASP A 137 -3.37 9.66 -12.23
CA ASP A 137 -2.44 10.74 -12.54
C ASP A 137 -3.01 12.12 -12.20
N GLN A 138 -4.27 12.36 -12.57
CA GLN A 138 -4.94 13.64 -12.29
C GLN A 138 -5.21 13.81 -10.80
N ALA A 139 -5.67 12.76 -10.12
CA ALA A 139 -5.95 12.82 -8.68
C ALA A 139 -4.68 13.11 -7.88
N LEU A 140 -3.57 12.48 -8.24
CA LEU A 140 -2.29 12.72 -7.58
C LEU A 140 -1.79 14.16 -7.80
N ALA A 141 -1.95 14.69 -9.01
CA ALA A 141 -1.60 16.08 -9.30
C ALA A 141 -2.43 17.05 -8.46
N ILE A 142 -3.71 16.79 -8.27
CA ILE A 142 -4.60 17.61 -7.43
C ILE A 142 -4.14 17.57 -5.97
N LEU A 143 -3.87 16.38 -5.44
CA LEU A 143 -3.42 16.22 -4.05
C LEU A 143 -2.09 16.91 -3.79
N GLU A 144 -1.17 16.85 -4.75
CA GLU A 144 0.11 17.54 -4.66
C GLU A 144 -0.08 19.06 -4.71
N ASN A 145 -0.92 19.55 -5.62
CA ASN A 145 -1.22 20.97 -5.73
C ASN A 145 -1.92 21.51 -4.48
N GLU A 146 -2.77 20.73 -3.86
CA GLU A 146 -3.45 21.08 -2.58
C GLU A 146 -2.55 20.90 -1.37
N ARG A 147 -1.33 20.43 -1.53
CA ARG A 147 -0.37 20.16 -0.48
C ARG A 147 -0.85 19.15 0.56
N VAL A 148 -1.60 18.15 0.11
CA VAL A 148 -1.96 17.01 0.93
C VAL A 148 -0.78 16.06 1.07
N MET A 149 -0.03 15.91 -0.03
CA MET A 149 1.14 15.04 -0.09
C MET A 149 2.13 15.55 -1.11
N SER A 150 3.35 15.02 -1.10
CA SER A 150 4.34 15.22 -2.15
C SER A 150 4.67 13.88 -2.81
N ILE A 151 4.95 13.92 -4.11
CA ILE A 151 5.41 12.74 -4.86
C ILE A 151 6.91 12.65 -4.71
N GLU A 152 7.40 11.57 -4.10
CA GLU A 152 8.83 11.35 -3.96
C GLU A 152 9.41 10.60 -5.15
N THR A 153 8.83 9.44 -5.49
CA THR A 153 9.26 8.64 -6.63
C THR A 153 8.06 7.98 -7.30
N ILE A 154 8.14 7.82 -8.60
CA ILE A 154 7.27 6.96 -9.38
C ILE A 154 8.17 6.23 -10.37
N SER A 155 8.18 4.90 -10.30
CA SER A 155 8.97 4.08 -11.22
C SER A 155 8.10 3.04 -11.91
N ASP A 156 8.42 2.77 -13.16
CA ASP A 156 7.77 1.72 -13.93
C ASP A 156 8.46 0.39 -13.65
N GLU A 157 7.72 -0.57 -13.11
CA GLU A 157 8.24 -1.86 -12.70
C GLU A 157 7.29 -2.98 -13.10
N SER A 158 7.80 -4.20 -13.18
CA SER A 158 6.97 -5.38 -13.41
C SER A 158 6.56 -6.01 -12.08
N TYR A 159 5.35 -6.58 -12.05
CA TYR A 159 4.89 -7.38 -10.91
C TYR A 159 5.50 -8.77 -10.91
N PHE A 160 5.81 -9.32 -12.09
CA PHE A 160 6.35 -10.67 -12.26
C PHE A 160 7.72 -10.61 -12.88
N GLU A 161 8.61 -11.49 -12.42
CA GLU A 161 9.97 -11.59 -12.96
C GLU A 161 9.93 -11.91 -14.46
N GLY A 162 10.70 -11.17 -15.25
CA GLY A 162 10.84 -11.40 -16.70
C GLY A 162 9.71 -10.81 -17.54
N GLU A 163 8.72 -10.19 -16.93
CA GLU A 163 7.62 -9.53 -17.62
C GLU A 163 7.89 -8.05 -17.87
N SER A 164 7.12 -7.45 -18.77
CA SER A 164 7.21 -6.02 -19.02
C SER A 164 6.74 -5.20 -17.81
N ALA A 165 7.21 -3.96 -17.72
CA ALA A 165 6.80 -3.04 -16.67
C ALA A 165 5.32 -2.68 -16.81
N ASP A 166 4.49 -3.20 -15.93
CA ASP A 166 3.04 -3.04 -15.93
C ASP A 166 2.51 -2.34 -14.68
N GLY A 167 3.39 -1.90 -13.81
CA GLY A 167 3.02 -1.19 -12.58
C GLY A 167 3.77 0.11 -12.39
N LYS A 168 3.07 1.09 -11.83
CA LYS A 168 3.66 2.31 -11.27
C LYS A 168 3.93 2.03 -9.79
N PHE A 169 5.19 2.02 -9.40
CA PHE A 169 5.61 1.80 -8.01
C PHE A 169 5.93 3.17 -7.43
N CYS A 170 5.14 3.60 -6.47
CA CYS A 170 5.10 4.98 -6.01
C CYS A 170 5.48 5.11 -4.54
N ILE A 171 6.22 6.17 -4.23
CA ILE A 171 6.40 6.64 -2.85
C ILE A 171 5.87 8.07 -2.79
N PHE A 172 4.90 8.28 -1.92
CA PHE A 172 4.35 9.60 -1.59
C PHE A 172 4.69 9.91 -0.14
N ARG A 173 4.69 11.19 0.20
CA ARG A 173 4.92 11.60 1.57
C ARG A 173 3.84 12.58 2.00
N LYS A 174 3.19 12.28 3.13
CA LYS A 174 2.18 13.16 3.71
C LYS A 174 2.78 14.50 4.11
N ILE A 175 2.17 15.59 3.69
CA ILE A 175 2.55 16.96 4.11
C ILE A 175 1.85 17.35 5.39
#